data_5ed97192470c6842a7efb0c5b1311716
#
_entry.id   5ed97192470c6842a7efb0c5b1311716
#
_cell.length_a   1.000
_cell.length_b   1.000
_cell.length_c   1.000
_cell.angle_alpha   90.00
_cell.angle_beta   90.00
_cell.angle_gamma   90.00
#
_symmetry.space_group_name_H-M   'P 1'
#
loop_
_entity.id
_entity.type
_entity.pdbx_description
1 polymer ?
#
loop_
_entity_poly.entity_id
_entity_poly.type
_entity_poly.pdbx_seq_one_letter_code
_entity_poly.pdbx_strand_id
1 'polypeptide(L)'
;MQKRPTRTEILGAVLAALLLFAPIPAMSQLPPEEPMREWTFPGGIATRAALRTFDGKTAVLRLSNGQRASLPSDSLGEADRAYLGEWQDQQPVVMPDSVGVDSKKVTVEVGSEDEKNEKFVYRTQHFEFTSDGKLTQNLLRDVARNFEATYELLKALPWRTQPQPEEGDRFHALLVRSRERYKEEGGTPNSGGIYFSSRKLFIVPFDSLGIERLGKSFAKSPDYRPNTLVHELTHQMMNSWLDLLPQWVIEGTAEYTNIIPLRFGVFRVSSAKSGLRDYIAFLKARGGVPEPFPIEELFGISDKQWSEALAQNPEESGRMYFTSYLLVNYFMHMDGKGDGARFVKYMCAIDRVRQQIEVYETGVEALKKLPGVKVLPDGSYRWPATLRPPSIPEVLTSPEKRAEFEKSTLDILLNGRTTDELMNQIRSAYRRVGIKL
;
A
#
# COMPACT_ATOMS: atom_id res chain seq x y z
N MET A 1 2.33 -54.47 12.14
CA MET A 1 1.12 -53.75 12.61
C MET A 1 1.57 -52.41 13.16
N GLN A 2 1.53 -51.39 12.34
CA GLN A 2 1.79 -50.01 12.81
C GLN A 2 0.52 -49.46 13.46
N LYS A 3 0.62 -49.08 14.75
CA LYS A 3 -0.47 -48.44 15.47
C LYS A 3 -0.73 -47.06 14.83
N ARG A 4 -1.95 -46.79 14.40
CA ARG A 4 -2.38 -45.44 14.01
C ARG A 4 -2.36 -44.53 15.24
N PRO A 5 -1.80 -43.32 15.18
CA PRO A 5 -1.76 -42.42 16.29
C PRO A 5 -3.19 -42.03 16.70
N THR A 6 -3.43 -41.85 18.00
CA THR A 6 -4.71 -41.50 18.56
C THR A 6 -5.01 -39.99 18.27
N ARG A 7 -6.28 -39.63 18.24
CA ARG A 7 -6.77 -38.26 18.00
C ARG A 7 -6.10 -37.21 18.92
N THR A 8 -5.72 -37.63 20.14
CA THR A 8 -5.07 -36.81 21.16
C THR A 8 -3.57 -36.57 20.83
N GLU A 9 -2.89 -37.53 20.18
CA GLU A 9 -1.49 -37.38 19.77
C GLU A 9 -1.35 -36.49 18.54
N ILE A 10 -2.33 -36.48 17.65
CA ILE A 10 -2.38 -35.57 16.49
C ILE A 10 -2.64 -34.12 16.97
N LEU A 11 -3.50 -33.94 17.99
CA LEU A 11 -3.74 -32.62 18.58
C LEU A 11 -2.47 -32.04 19.22
N GLY A 12 -1.69 -32.88 19.91
CA GLY A 12 -0.42 -32.50 20.52
C GLY A 12 0.66 -32.13 19.50
N ALA A 13 0.74 -32.84 18.39
CA ALA A 13 1.74 -32.60 17.33
C ALA A 13 1.44 -31.32 16.50
N VAL A 14 0.17 -31.01 16.24
CA VAL A 14 -0.25 -29.80 15.53
C VAL A 14 -0.10 -28.56 16.44
N LEU A 15 -0.38 -28.68 17.75
CA LEU A 15 -0.14 -27.59 18.69
C LEU A 15 1.36 -27.32 18.96
N ALA A 16 2.20 -28.34 18.96
CA ALA A 16 3.65 -28.18 19.20
C ALA A 16 4.41 -27.52 18.03
N ALA A 17 3.92 -27.65 16.81
CA ALA A 17 4.54 -27.04 15.63
C ALA A 17 4.23 -25.53 15.49
N LEU A 18 3.28 -24.98 16.29
CA LEU A 18 2.82 -23.57 16.22
C LEU A 18 3.34 -22.69 17.37
N LEU A 19 4.19 -23.21 18.25
CA LEU A 19 4.76 -22.45 19.38
C LEU A 19 6.07 -21.76 18.96
N LEU A 20 5.99 -20.74 18.12
CA LEU A 20 7.09 -19.81 17.89
C LEU A 20 7.06 -18.69 18.94
N PHE A 21 8.07 -18.64 19.80
CA PHE A 21 8.27 -17.54 20.75
C PHE A 21 8.65 -16.25 19.98
N ALA A 22 7.69 -15.35 19.81
CA ALA A 22 7.98 -13.99 19.38
C ALA A 22 8.39 -13.13 20.60
N PRO A 23 9.39 -12.23 20.49
CA PRO A 23 9.75 -11.31 21.55
C PRO A 23 8.60 -10.36 21.87
N ILE A 24 8.34 -10.14 23.17
CA ILE A 24 7.27 -9.30 23.69
C ILE A 24 7.63 -7.83 23.42
N PRO A 25 6.81 -7.06 22.68
CA PRO A 25 6.93 -5.61 22.68
C PRO A 25 6.54 -5.03 24.04
N ALA A 26 7.18 -3.92 24.44
CA ALA A 26 6.97 -3.25 25.71
C ALA A 26 5.50 -2.99 26.01
N MET A 27 5.08 -3.25 27.25
CA MET A 27 3.71 -3.15 27.76
C MET A 27 3.20 -1.69 27.70
N SER A 28 2.60 -1.29 26.60
CA SER A 28 1.51 -0.32 26.61
C SER A 28 0.22 -1.09 26.91
N GLN A 29 -0.70 -0.51 27.66
CA GLN A 29 -1.93 -1.14 28.15
C GLN A 29 -2.57 -2.04 27.09
N LEU A 30 -2.57 -3.35 27.35
CA LEU A 30 -3.24 -4.32 26.48
C LEU A 30 -4.72 -3.95 26.40
N PRO A 31 -5.33 -3.96 25.21
CA PRO A 31 -6.76 -3.75 25.08
C PRO A 31 -7.52 -4.77 25.92
N PRO A 32 -8.77 -4.46 26.34
CA PRO A 32 -9.61 -5.37 27.10
C PRO A 32 -9.69 -6.73 26.39
N GLU A 33 -9.75 -7.77 27.19
CA GLU A 33 -9.73 -9.13 26.67
C GLU A 33 -11.01 -9.43 25.89
N GLU A 34 -10.87 -9.84 24.64
CA GLU A 34 -12.01 -10.27 23.82
C GLU A 34 -12.64 -11.54 24.38
N PRO A 35 -13.97 -11.72 24.21
CA PRO A 35 -14.67 -12.90 24.69
C PRO A 35 -14.17 -14.16 24.00
N MET A 36 -14.22 -15.28 24.73
CA MET A 36 -13.94 -16.59 24.15
C MET A 36 -15.00 -16.96 23.12
N ARG A 37 -14.57 -17.21 21.87
CA ARG A 37 -15.40 -17.71 20.78
C ARG A 37 -14.82 -18.99 20.18
N GLU A 38 -15.59 -19.68 19.36
CA GLU A 38 -15.12 -20.80 18.56
C GLU A 38 -14.39 -20.30 17.31
N TRP A 39 -13.24 -20.89 17.04
CA TRP A 39 -12.41 -20.63 15.89
C TRP A 39 -12.22 -21.91 15.10
N THR A 40 -12.19 -21.83 13.78
CA THR A 40 -11.89 -22.96 12.90
C THR A 40 -10.42 -22.94 12.53
N PHE A 41 -9.64 -23.78 13.19
CA PHE A 41 -8.19 -23.93 12.94
C PHE A 41 -7.93 -24.74 11.68
N PRO A 42 -6.68 -24.71 11.15
CA PRO A 42 -6.27 -25.54 10.01
C PRO A 42 -6.67 -27.00 10.19
N GLY A 43 -7.22 -27.60 9.12
CA GLY A 43 -7.77 -28.95 9.17
C GLY A 43 -9.21 -29.05 9.70
N GLY A 44 -9.91 -27.94 9.88
CA GLY A 44 -11.31 -27.91 10.31
C GLY A 44 -11.52 -28.16 11.80
N ILE A 45 -10.48 -27.97 12.62
CA ILE A 45 -10.54 -28.21 14.06
C ILE A 45 -11.18 -27.01 14.78
N ALA A 46 -12.36 -27.20 15.36
CA ALA A 46 -13.00 -26.18 16.20
C ALA A 46 -12.29 -26.04 17.55
N THR A 47 -11.92 -24.82 17.93
CA THR A 47 -11.19 -24.52 19.17
C THR A 47 -11.71 -23.24 19.80
N ARG A 48 -12.02 -23.24 21.10
CA ARG A 48 -12.41 -22.03 21.83
C ARG A 48 -11.19 -21.23 22.26
N ALA A 49 -11.14 -19.97 21.81
CA ALA A 49 -10.08 -19.05 22.14
C ALA A 49 -10.59 -17.60 22.18
N ALA A 50 -9.84 -16.71 22.86
CA ALA A 50 -10.05 -15.27 22.84
C ALA A 50 -9.01 -14.62 21.94
N LEU A 51 -9.41 -13.69 21.07
CA LEU A 51 -8.48 -12.89 20.29
C LEU A 51 -7.69 -11.94 21.21
N ARG A 52 -6.38 -11.88 21.03
CA ARG A 52 -5.50 -10.97 21.77
C ARG A 52 -5.01 -9.82 20.91
N THR A 53 -4.54 -10.14 19.71
CA THR A 53 -4.11 -9.15 18.73
C THR A 53 -4.28 -9.71 17.33
N PHE A 54 -4.43 -8.82 16.37
CA PHE A 54 -4.41 -9.13 14.95
C PHE A 54 -3.73 -7.97 14.22
N ASP A 55 -2.68 -8.27 13.47
CA ASP A 55 -1.86 -7.29 12.75
C ASP A 55 -2.23 -7.14 11.26
N GLY A 56 -3.33 -7.77 10.84
CA GLY A 56 -3.78 -7.85 9.45
C GLY A 56 -3.34 -9.14 8.74
N LYS A 57 -2.36 -9.87 9.29
CA LYS A 57 -1.88 -11.16 8.75
C LYS A 57 -1.94 -12.29 9.75
N THR A 58 -1.57 -12.00 11.00
CA THR A 58 -1.43 -13.01 12.06
C THR A 58 -2.38 -12.70 13.22
N ALA A 59 -3.25 -13.64 13.53
CA ALA A 59 -4.08 -13.60 14.71
C ALA A 59 -3.36 -14.28 15.88
N VAL A 60 -3.22 -13.59 17.02
CA VAL A 60 -2.74 -14.17 18.27
C VAL A 60 -3.93 -14.46 19.15
N LEU A 61 -4.16 -15.73 19.41
CA LEU A 61 -5.29 -16.24 20.19
C LEU A 61 -4.81 -16.76 21.55
N ARG A 62 -5.61 -16.55 22.59
CA ARG A 62 -5.44 -17.20 23.89
C ARG A 62 -6.43 -18.36 24.00
N LEU A 63 -5.92 -19.56 24.09
CA LEU A 63 -6.70 -20.80 24.25
C LEU A 63 -7.33 -20.90 25.65
N SER A 64 -8.32 -21.78 25.81
CA SER A 64 -8.98 -22.04 27.10
C SER A 64 -8.05 -22.56 28.21
N ASN A 65 -6.92 -23.17 27.81
CA ASN A 65 -5.88 -23.63 28.75
C ASN A 65 -4.83 -22.53 29.07
N GLY A 66 -5.04 -21.27 28.61
CA GLY A 66 -4.14 -20.16 28.84
C GLY A 66 -2.96 -20.04 27.85
N GLN A 67 -2.71 -21.06 27.03
CA GLN A 67 -1.65 -21.02 26.01
C GLN A 67 -2.00 -20.02 24.90
N ARG A 68 -0.96 -19.53 24.20
CA ARG A 68 -1.12 -18.65 23.04
C ARG A 68 -0.86 -19.42 21.74
N ALA A 69 -1.70 -19.17 20.75
CA ALA A 69 -1.52 -19.66 19.39
C ALA A 69 -1.42 -18.46 18.46
N SER A 70 -0.41 -18.46 17.58
CA SER A 70 -0.26 -17.47 16.51
C SER A 70 -0.60 -18.16 15.19
N LEU A 71 -1.61 -17.67 14.49
CA LEU A 71 -2.14 -18.29 13.28
C LEU A 71 -2.17 -17.26 12.14
N PRO A 72 -1.65 -17.59 10.96
CA PRO A 72 -1.90 -16.81 9.76
C PRO A 72 -3.41 -16.72 9.49
N SER A 73 -3.91 -15.54 9.15
CA SER A 73 -5.35 -15.33 8.94
C SER A 73 -5.91 -16.13 7.77
N ASP A 74 -5.10 -16.35 6.73
CA ASP A 74 -5.43 -17.16 5.57
C ASP A 74 -5.65 -18.65 5.91
N SER A 75 -5.05 -19.12 7.00
CA SER A 75 -5.25 -20.50 7.50
C SER A 75 -6.55 -20.70 8.29
N LEU A 76 -7.27 -19.62 8.60
CA LEU A 76 -8.51 -19.65 9.36
C LEU A 76 -9.75 -19.78 8.45
N GLY A 77 -10.87 -20.21 9.03
CA GLY A 77 -12.15 -20.27 8.33
C GLY A 77 -12.65 -18.89 7.87
N GLU A 78 -13.54 -18.86 6.88
CA GLU A 78 -14.09 -17.61 6.32
C GLU A 78 -14.78 -16.75 7.39
N ALA A 79 -15.60 -17.35 8.25
CA ALA A 79 -16.26 -16.66 9.34
C ALA A 79 -15.28 -16.05 10.35
N ASP A 80 -14.13 -16.68 10.55
CA ASP A 80 -13.09 -16.17 11.44
C ASP A 80 -12.34 -15.00 10.81
N ARG A 81 -12.06 -15.07 9.50
CA ARG A 81 -11.46 -13.94 8.76
C ARG A 81 -12.39 -12.73 8.76
N ALA A 82 -13.70 -12.94 8.55
CA ALA A 82 -14.68 -11.86 8.62
C ALA A 82 -14.69 -11.21 10.01
N TYR A 83 -14.70 -12.00 11.08
CA TYR A 83 -14.61 -11.50 12.45
C TYR A 83 -13.32 -10.72 12.71
N LEU A 84 -12.16 -11.21 12.24
CA LEU A 84 -10.89 -10.49 12.39
C LEU A 84 -10.95 -9.13 11.70
N GLY A 85 -11.55 -9.06 10.52
CA GLY A 85 -11.77 -7.80 9.79
C GLY A 85 -12.63 -6.83 10.58
N GLU A 86 -13.79 -7.28 11.07
CA GLU A 86 -14.69 -6.46 11.89
C GLU A 86 -14.03 -5.97 13.17
N TRP A 87 -13.33 -6.87 13.87
CA TRP A 87 -12.58 -6.52 15.08
C TRP A 87 -11.54 -5.44 14.82
N GLN A 88 -10.79 -5.57 13.73
CA GLN A 88 -9.76 -4.61 13.37
C GLN A 88 -10.36 -3.25 13.00
N ASP A 89 -11.55 -3.21 12.37
CA ASP A 89 -12.27 -1.97 12.04
C ASP A 89 -12.75 -1.22 13.29
N GLN A 90 -12.92 -1.92 14.41
CA GLN A 90 -13.33 -1.33 15.68
C GLN A 90 -12.15 -0.79 16.51
N GLN A 91 -10.91 -1.16 16.13
CA GLN A 91 -9.74 -0.68 16.86
C GLN A 91 -9.54 0.83 16.66
N PRO A 92 -9.06 1.55 17.69
CA PRO A 92 -8.70 2.96 17.54
C PRO A 92 -7.67 3.14 16.43
N VAL A 93 -7.88 4.12 15.58
CA VAL A 93 -6.88 4.50 14.58
C VAL A 93 -5.73 5.20 15.28
N VAL A 94 -4.54 4.63 15.17
CA VAL A 94 -3.32 5.19 15.74
C VAL A 94 -2.40 5.62 14.61
N MET A 95 -2.18 6.93 14.51
CA MET A 95 -1.18 7.51 13.60
C MET A 95 0.18 7.52 14.30
N PRO A 96 1.24 7.00 13.66
CA PRO A 96 2.58 7.08 14.24
C PRO A 96 3.08 8.54 14.26
N ASP A 97 3.86 8.93 15.27
CA ASP A 97 4.48 10.25 15.31
C ASP A 97 5.55 10.40 14.24
N SER A 98 6.37 9.36 14.08
CA SER A 98 7.42 9.30 13.08
C SER A 98 7.66 7.86 12.64
N VAL A 99 8.02 7.71 11.38
CA VAL A 99 8.32 6.39 10.77
C VAL A 99 9.55 6.53 9.89
N GLY A 100 10.39 5.51 9.86
CA GLY A 100 11.53 5.50 8.96
C GLY A 100 12.55 4.44 9.31
N VAL A 101 13.72 4.57 8.71
CA VAL A 101 14.81 3.61 8.84
C VAL A 101 16.01 4.22 9.57
N ASP A 102 16.67 3.41 10.36
CA ASP A 102 17.99 3.78 10.89
C ASP A 102 19.00 3.79 9.73
N SER A 103 19.48 4.98 9.39
CA SER A 103 20.43 5.18 8.28
C SER A 103 21.69 4.32 8.40
N LYS A 104 22.06 3.90 9.61
CA LYS A 104 23.23 3.03 9.86
C LYS A 104 22.93 1.57 9.55
N LYS A 105 21.67 1.18 9.56
CA LYS A 105 21.21 -0.19 9.30
C LYS A 105 20.82 -0.44 7.85
N VAL A 106 20.66 0.61 7.04
CA VAL A 106 20.40 0.44 5.61
C VAL A 106 21.68 -0.09 4.94
N THR A 107 21.63 -1.35 4.58
CA THR A 107 22.71 -2.03 3.84
C THR A 107 22.33 -2.10 2.37
N VAL A 108 23.34 -1.93 1.50
CA VAL A 108 23.21 -2.14 0.08
C VAL A 108 24.25 -3.14 -0.37
N GLU A 109 23.79 -4.26 -0.90
CA GLU A 109 24.61 -5.31 -1.45
C GLU A 109 24.82 -5.09 -2.95
N VAL A 110 26.03 -5.34 -3.44
CA VAL A 110 26.31 -5.35 -4.87
C VAL A 110 25.96 -6.73 -5.41
N GLY A 111 24.92 -6.80 -6.24
CA GLY A 111 24.49 -8.05 -6.87
C GLY A 111 25.37 -8.40 -8.08
N SER A 112 25.57 -7.44 -8.98
CA SER A 112 26.48 -7.58 -10.11
C SER A 112 26.92 -6.22 -10.63
N GLU A 113 28.13 -6.16 -11.25
CA GLU A 113 28.64 -5.00 -11.94
C GLU A 113 29.18 -5.43 -13.31
N ASP A 114 28.46 -5.10 -14.37
CA ASP A 114 28.87 -5.34 -15.74
C ASP A 114 29.17 -3.98 -16.42
N GLU A 115 30.42 -3.56 -16.33
CA GLU A 115 30.87 -2.29 -16.90
C GLU A 115 30.79 -2.26 -18.43
N LYS A 116 30.91 -3.42 -19.08
CA LYS A 116 30.87 -3.54 -20.55
C LYS A 116 29.47 -3.26 -21.11
N ASN A 117 28.45 -3.78 -20.42
CA ASN A 117 27.05 -3.60 -20.81
C ASN A 117 26.35 -2.49 -20.00
N GLU A 118 27.11 -1.72 -19.21
CA GLU A 118 26.60 -0.64 -18.36
C GLU A 118 25.40 -1.10 -17.50
N LYS A 119 25.50 -2.28 -16.89
CA LYS A 119 24.45 -2.85 -16.08
C LYS A 119 24.96 -3.16 -14.67
N PHE A 120 24.39 -2.46 -13.70
CA PHE A 120 24.74 -2.55 -12.28
C PHE A 120 23.51 -2.93 -11.47
N VAL A 121 23.61 -3.98 -10.66
CA VAL A 121 22.51 -4.49 -9.83
C VAL A 121 22.89 -4.34 -8.36
N TYR A 122 22.01 -3.71 -7.60
CA TYR A 122 22.17 -3.46 -6.18
C TYR A 122 20.94 -3.94 -5.43
N ARG A 123 21.12 -4.45 -4.22
CA ARG A 123 20.02 -5.01 -3.42
C ARG A 123 19.98 -4.42 -2.04
N THR A 124 18.77 -4.16 -1.56
CA THR A 124 18.47 -3.86 -0.16
C THR A 124 17.55 -4.92 0.42
N GLN A 125 16.99 -4.67 1.58
CA GLN A 125 16.05 -5.62 2.19
C GLN A 125 14.80 -5.83 1.32
N HIS A 126 14.20 -4.74 0.78
CA HIS A 126 12.93 -4.81 0.06
C HIS A 126 13.02 -4.41 -1.42
N PHE A 127 14.19 -3.96 -1.89
CA PHE A 127 14.35 -3.47 -3.27
C PHE A 127 15.54 -4.11 -4.00
N GLU A 128 15.35 -4.31 -5.31
CA GLU A 128 16.43 -4.53 -6.26
C GLU A 128 16.48 -3.36 -7.24
N PHE A 129 17.65 -2.73 -7.32
CA PHE A 129 17.93 -1.63 -8.24
C PHE A 129 18.76 -2.15 -9.40
N THR A 130 18.27 -1.96 -10.62
CA THR A 130 19.10 -2.04 -11.83
C THR A 130 19.45 -0.65 -12.27
N SER A 131 20.72 -0.38 -12.55
CA SER A 131 21.18 0.95 -12.98
C SER A 131 22.03 0.85 -14.23
N ASP A 132 21.93 1.84 -15.14
CA ASP A 132 22.81 2.00 -16.29
C ASP A 132 24.05 2.85 -15.98
N GLY A 133 24.21 3.27 -14.74
CA GLY A 133 25.37 4.01 -14.25
C GLY A 133 25.87 3.47 -12.90
N LYS A 134 27.20 3.31 -12.79
CA LYS A 134 27.81 2.86 -11.54
C LYS A 134 27.67 3.95 -10.47
N LEU A 135 27.06 3.59 -9.36
CA LEU A 135 26.85 4.49 -8.21
C LEU A 135 27.84 4.16 -7.08
N THR A 136 28.29 5.18 -6.38
CA THR A 136 29.10 4.99 -5.17
C THR A 136 28.26 4.46 -4.02
N GLN A 137 28.88 3.78 -3.06
CA GLN A 137 28.19 3.24 -1.88
C GLN A 137 27.43 4.32 -1.07
N ASN A 138 27.91 5.54 -1.04
CA ASN A 138 27.23 6.64 -0.34
C ASN A 138 25.95 7.06 -1.07
N LEU A 139 26.01 7.20 -2.41
CA LEU A 139 24.83 7.52 -3.21
C LEU A 139 23.79 6.40 -3.13
N LEU A 140 24.23 5.15 -3.25
CA LEU A 140 23.35 3.98 -3.12
C LEU A 140 22.65 3.94 -1.77
N ARG A 141 23.38 4.21 -0.68
CA ARG A 141 22.81 4.25 0.66
C ARG A 141 21.79 5.39 0.82
N ASP A 142 22.06 6.54 0.22
CA ASP A 142 21.11 7.67 0.24
C ASP A 142 19.84 7.39 -0.55
N VAL A 143 19.94 6.76 -1.72
CA VAL A 143 18.79 6.30 -2.50
C VAL A 143 18.03 5.24 -1.72
N ALA A 144 18.70 4.17 -1.33
CA ALA A 144 18.12 3.04 -0.60
C ALA A 144 17.36 3.48 0.66
N ARG A 145 17.92 4.45 1.39
CA ARG A 145 17.29 5.00 2.60
C ARG A 145 15.92 5.62 2.32
N ASN A 146 15.75 6.34 1.22
CA ASN A 146 14.47 6.94 0.87
C ASN A 146 13.44 5.87 0.45
N PHE A 147 13.87 4.88 -0.32
CA PHE A 147 13.03 3.74 -0.73
C PHE A 147 12.55 2.94 0.49
N GLU A 148 13.47 2.51 1.34
CA GLU A 148 13.16 1.73 2.54
C GLU A 148 12.32 2.53 3.55
N ALA A 149 12.58 3.84 3.69
CA ALA A 149 11.76 4.70 4.55
C ALA A 149 10.32 4.82 4.05
N THR A 150 10.11 4.91 2.72
CA THR A 150 8.76 4.96 2.14
C THR A 150 8.02 3.62 2.32
N TYR A 151 8.74 2.50 2.21
CA TYR A 151 8.20 1.18 2.54
C TYR A 151 7.69 1.12 3.99
N GLU A 152 8.53 1.54 4.95
CA GLU A 152 8.14 1.54 6.36
C GLU A 152 7.00 2.53 6.64
N LEU A 153 6.95 3.68 5.94
CA LEU A 153 5.83 4.61 6.06
C LEU A 153 4.51 3.96 5.68
N LEU A 154 4.42 3.36 4.48
CA LEU A 154 3.18 2.75 4.00
C LEU A 154 2.74 1.57 4.85
N LYS A 155 3.70 0.80 5.35
CA LYS A 155 3.44 -0.29 6.29
C LYS A 155 2.89 0.20 7.63
N ALA A 156 3.34 1.36 8.11
CA ALA A 156 2.97 1.92 9.41
C ALA A 156 1.70 2.77 9.37
N LEU A 157 1.31 3.30 8.20
CA LEU A 157 0.05 4.01 8.06
C LEU A 157 -1.13 3.07 8.31
N PRO A 158 -2.21 3.52 8.95
CA PRO A 158 -3.34 2.66 9.31
C PRO A 158 -4.23 2.28 8.12
N TRP A 159 -3.68 2.34 6.89
CA TRP A 159 -4.39 2.04 5.65
C TRP A 159 -4.39 0.55 5.27
N ARG A 160 -3.67 -0.28 6.03
CA ARG A 160 -3.48 -1.73 5.76
C ARG A 160 -2.80 -2.03 4.41
N THR A 161 -2.04 -1.10 3.89
CA THR A 161 -1.41 -1.25 2.57
C THR A 161 -0.48 -2.46 2.48
N GLN A 162 0.16 -2.88 3.57
CA GLN A 162 1.01 -4.08 3.62
C GLN A 162 1.85 -4.27 2.34
N PRO A 163 2.81 -3.35 2.05
CA PRO A 163 3.54 -3.39 0.78
C PRO A 163 4.20 -4.75 0.54
N GLN A 164 3.94 -5.34 -0.63
CA GLN A 164 4.54 -6.60 -1.05
C GLN A 164 4.84 -6.56 -2.54
N PRO A 165 6.01 -7.05 -2.98
CA PRO A 165 6.26 -7.22 -4.40
C PRO A 165 5.32 -8.29 -4.96
N GLU A 166 4.83 -8.11 -6.17
CA GLU A 166 3.96 -9.08 -6.84
C GLU A 166 4.74 -10.26 -7.39
N GLU A 167 6.00 -10.07 -7.67
CA GLU A 167 6.92 -11.11 -8.16
C GLU A 167 8.20 -11.10 -7.33
N GLY A 168 8.68 -12.31 -6.97
CA GLY A 168 9.91 -12.45 -6.21
C GLY A 168 9.80 -11.99 -4.76
N ASP A 169 10.93 -11.54 -4.21
CA ASP A 169 11.08 -11.11 -2.81
C ASP A 169 11.40 -9.61 -2.67
N ARG A 170 11.52 -8.87 -3.79
CA ARG A 170 11.88 -7.45 -3.82
C ARG A 170 11.11 -6.67 -4.88
N PHE A 171 10.87 -5.42 -4.58
CA PHE A 171 10.41 -4.44 -5.56
C PHE A 171 11.55 -4.10 -6.53
N HIS A 172 11.23 -3.93 -7.81
CA HIS A 172 12.21 -3.62 -8.84
C HIS A 172 12.19 -2.14 -9.22
N ALA A 173 13.37 -1.52 -9.28
CA ALA A 173 13.54 -0.16 -9.76
C ALA A 173 14.68 -0.07 -10.78
N LEU A 174 14.44 0.64 -11.88
CA LEU A 174 15.43 0.96 -12.90
C LEU A 174 15.87 2.42 -12.73
N LEU A 175 17.13 2.61 -12.38
CA LEU A 175 17.75 3.91 -12.19
C LEU A 175 18.51 4.29 -13.46
N VAL A 176 18.07 5.31 -14.18
CA VAL A 176 18.65 5.69 -15.48
C VAL A 176 19.40 7.02 -15.39
N ARG A 177 20.58 7.06 -16.05
CA ARG A 177 21.50 8.22 -16.01
C ARG A 177 20.94 9.48 -16.62
N SER A 178 20.05 9.36 -17.60
CA SER A 178 19.60 10.52 -18.38
C SER A 178 18.11 10.53 -18.64
N ARG A 179 17.59 11.71 -18.95
CA ARG A 179 16.19 11.89 -19.36
C ARG A 179 15.90 11.27 -20.73
N GLU A 180 16.88 11.16 -21.61
CA GLU A 180 16.75 10.48 -22.89
C GLU A 180 16.51 8.99 -22.66
N ARG A 181 17.33 8.35 -21.82
CA ARG A 181 17.15 6.95 -21.48
C ARG A 181 15.83 6.71 -20.75
N TYR A 182 15.42 7.65 -19.89
CA TYR A 182 14.12 7.58 -19.21
C TYR A 182 12.95 7.55 -20.19
N LYS A 183 13.00 8.38 -21.26
CA LYS A 183 11.99 8.40 -22.34
C LYS A 183 12.00 7.12 -23.16
N GLU A 184 13.18 6.58 -23.49
CA GLU A 184 13.32 5.30 -24.22
C GLU A 184 12.66 4.14 -23.45
N GLU A 185 12.74 4.15 -22.13
CA GLU A 185 12.07 3.18 -21.25
C GLU A 185 10.56 3.43 -21.06
N GLY A 186 10.02 4.48 -21.65
CA GLY A 186 8.60 4.83 -21.61
C GLY A 186 8.24 5.93 -20.61
N GLY A 187 9.23 6.55 -19.99
CA GLY A 187 9.00 7.66 -19.07
C GLY A 187 8.48 8.92 -19.76
N THR A 188 7.58 9.64 -19.10
CA THR A 188 7.03 10.89 -19.61
C THR A 188 8.03 12.05 -19.41
N PRO A 189 8.15 13.00 -20.36
CA PRO A 189 9.22 14.00 -20.35
C PRO A 189 9.37 14.82 -19.08
N ASN A 190 8.26 15.11 -18.39
CA ASN A 190 8.21 16.03 -17.25
C ASN A 190 7.95 15.33 -15.93
N SER A 191 7.80 13.98 -15.90
CA SER A 191 7.62 13.25 -14.64
C SER A 191 8.94 13.02 -13.91
N GLY A 192 8.86 12.89 -12.59
CA GLY A 192 10.03 12.58 -11.75
C GLY A 192 10.40 11.11 -11.72
N GLY A 193 9.51 10.25 -12.17
CA GLY A 193 9.59 8.80 -12.26
C GLY A 193 8.30 8.28 -12.83
N ILE A 194 8.19 6.98 -13.00
CA ILE A 194 6.95 6.31 -13.39
C ILE A 194 6.96 4.86 -12.92
N TYR A 195 5.86 4.44 -12.34
CA TYR A 195 5.63 3.03 -12.05
C TYR A 195 4.77 2.40 -13.14
N PHE A 196 5.27 1.34 -13.76
CA PHE A 196 4.53 0.53 -14.73
C PHE A 196 3.97 -0.72 -14.05
N SER A 197 2.68 -0.74 -13.76
CA SER A 197 2.00 -1.88 -13.13
C SER A 197 2.13 -3.15 -13.98
N SER A 198 2.03 -3.05 -15.31
CA SER A 198 2.17 -4.18 -16.23
C SER A 198 3.58 -4.79 -16.27
N ARG A 199 4.62 -4.01 -15.96
CA ARG A 199 6.03 -4.43 -15.92
C ARG A 199 6.52 -4.69 -14.49
N LYS A 200 5.74 -4.37 -13.48
CA LYS A 200 6.10 -4.38 -12.05
C LYS A 200 7.41 -3.62 -11.77
N LEU A 201 7.62 -2.55 -12.52
CA LEU A 201 8.90 -1.83 -12.58
C LEU A 201 8.70 -0.34 -12.35
N PHE A 202 9.41 0.20 -11.39
CA PHE A 202 9.56 1.64 -11.20
C PHE A 202 10.78 2.14 -11.97
N ILE A 203 10.62 3.16 -12.80
CA ILE A 203 11.71 3.78 -13.57
C ILE A 203 11.91 5.21 -13.10
N VAL A 204 13.15 5.56 -12.79
CA VAL A 204 13.47 6.89 -12.25
C VAL A 204 14.80 7.38 -12.79
N PRO A 205 14.86 8.61 -13.31
CA PRO A 205 16.11 9.21 -13.75
C PRO A 205 16.93 9.76 -12.57
N PHE A 206 18.24 9.77 -12.71
CA PHE A 206 19.18 10.18 -11.65
C PHE A 206 18.91 11.57 -11.09
N ASP A 207 18.54 12.54 -11.95
CA ASP A 207 18.22 13.89 -11.49
C ASP A 207 17.01 13.91 -10.55
N SER A 208 16.02 13.03 -10.76
CA SER A 208 14.89 12.86 -9.86
C SER A 208 15.25 12.15 -8.55
N LEU A 209 16.42 11.53 -8.46
CA LEU A 209 17.02 11.02 -7.24
C LEU A 209 17.95 12.04 -6.58
N GLY A 210 18.09 13.24 -7.17
CA GLY A 210 19.06 14.25 -6.77
C GLY A 210 20.50 13.82 -7.03
N ILE A 211 20.71 13.00 -8.04
CA ILE A 211 22.04 12.55 -8.47
C ILE A 211 22.43 13.35 -9.70
N GLU A 212 23.50 14.12 -9.58
CA GLU A 212 24.04 14.97 -10.64
C GLU A 212 25.36 14.42 -11.15
N ARG A 213 25.63 14.61 -12.43
CA ARG A 213 26.91 14.23 -13.04
C ARG A 213 27.99 15.24 -12.66
N LEU A 214 29.10 14.77 -12.09
CA LEU A 214 30.27 15.54 -11.76
C LEU A 214 31.50 14.98 -12.50
N GLY A 215 31.77 15.49 -13.70
CA GLY A 215 32.81 14.95 -14.57
C GLY A 215 32.52 13.52 -15.01
N LYS A 216 33.36 12.57 -14.58
CA LYS A 216 33.17 11.12 -14.85
C LYS A 216 32.42 10.39 -13.72
N SER A 217 32.09 11.05 -12.63
CA SER A 217 31.42 10.49 -11.47
C SER A 217 30.04 11.11 -11.24
N PHE A 218 29.35 10.67 -10.20
CA PHE A 218 28.06 11.18 -9.77
C PHE A 218 28.16 11.70 -8.33
N ALA A 219 27.41 12.74 -8.02
CA ALA A 219 27.33 13.35 -6.70
C ALA A 219 25.87 13.62 -6.31
N LYS A 220 25.63 13.77 -5.01
CA LYS A 220 24.32 14.16 -4.49
C LYS A 220 24.13 15.65 -4.59
N SER A 221 23.00 16.09 -5.13
CA SER A 221 22.58 17.49 -5.11
C SER A 221 22.22 17.91 -3.68
N PRO A 222 22.79 19.02 -3.16
CA PRO A 222 22.53 19.46 -1.80
C PRO A 222 21.08 19.93 -1.56
N ASP A 223 20.42 20.41 -2.60
CA ASP A 223 19.06 20.97 -2.55
C ASP A 223 17.97 19.96 -2.87
N TYR A 224 18.37 18.68 -3.07
CA TYR A 224 17.43 17.62 -3.43
C TYR A 224 16.38 17.38 -2.33
N ARG A 225 15.12 17.29 -2.78
CA ARG A 225 13.98 16.88 -1.98
C ARG A 225 13.31 15.67 -2.62
N PRO A 226 13.10 14.58 -1.88
CA PRO A 226 12.63 13.30 -2.44
C PRO A 226 11.11 13.23 -2.66
N ASN A 227 10.43 14.36 -2.74
CA ASN A 227 8.97 14.41 -2.79
C ASN A 227 8.40 13.58 -3.95
N THR A 228 8.76 13.88 -5.19
CA THR A 228 8.27 13.12 -6.37
C THR A 228 8.63 11.64 -6.28
N LEU A 229 9.80 11.31 -5.72
CA LEU A 229 10.20 9.92 -5.51
C LEU A 229 9.24 9.19 -4.57
N VAL A 230 8.85 9.83 -3.46
CA VAL A 230 7.90 9.24 -2.48
C VAL A 230 6.53 9.03 -3.11
N HIS A 231 6.07 9.97 -3.95
CA HIS A 231 4.83 9.85 -4.71
C HIS A 231 4.80 8.56 -5.55
N GLU A 232 5.78 8.40 -6.42
CA GLU A 232 5.86 7.25 -7.34
C GLU A 232 6.08 5.91 -6.61
N LEU A 233 6.88 5.93 -5.53
CA LEU A 233 7.05 4.75 -4.69
C LEU A 233 5.75 4.34 -3.99
N THR A 234 4.88 5.30 -3.67
CA THR A 234 3.56 4.99 -3.11
C THR A 234 2.73 4.18 -4.11
N HIS A 235 2.71 4.56 -5.38
CA HIS A 235 2.04 3.77 -6.43
C HIS A 235 2.62 2.36 -6.54
N GLN A 236 3.95 2.22 -6.60
CA GLN A 236 4.59 0.90 -6.67
C GLN A 236 4.19 0.00 -5.49
N MET A 237 4.19 0.55 -4.28
CA MET A 237 3.90 -0.24 -3.07
C MET A 237 2.41 -0.49 -2.86
N MET A 238 1.54 0.27 -3.52
CA MET A 238 0.10 0.09 -3.54
C MET A 238 -0.39 -0.64 -4.78
N ASN A 239 0.49 -1.27 -5.57
CA ASN A 239 0.12 -1.83 -6.87
C ASN A 239 -1.09 -2.77 -6.80
N SER A 240 -1.17 -3.67 -5.82
CA SER A 240 -2.33 -4.59 -5.64
C SER A 240 -3.65 -3.87 -5.26
N TRP A 241 -3.62 -2.57 -5.04
CA TRP A 241 -4.77 -1.73 -4.71
C TRP A 241 -5.27 -0.92 -5.90
N LEU A 242 -4.40 -0.67 -6.90
CA LEU A 242 -4.67 0.29 -7.98
C LEU A 242 -5.93 -0.06 -8.77
N ASP A 243 -6.17 -1.35 -9.01
CA ASP A 243 -7.37 -1.80 -9.72
C ASP A 243 -8.67 -1.64 -8.92
N LEU A 244 -8.60 -1.40 -7.62
CA LEU A 244 -9.75 -1.29 -6.73
C LEU A 244 -10.04 0.14 -6.29
N LEU A 245 -9.04 1.01 -6.33
CA LEU A 245 -9.14 2.39 -5.90
C LEU A 245 -9.51 3.31 -7.07
N PRO A 246 -10.37 4.31 -6.86
CA PRO A 246 -10.59 5.35 -7.86
C PRO A 246 -9.34 6.26 -7.96
N GLN A 247 -9.12 6.88 -9.12
CA GLN A 247 -7.94 7.67 -9.42
C GLN A 247 -7.66 8.76 -8.37
N TRP A 248 -8.70 9.44 -7.89
CA TRP A 248 -8.50 10.46 -6.86
C TRP A 248 -7.95 9.92 -5.53
N VAL A 249 -8.22 8.65 -5.18
CA VAL A 249 -7.61 8.03 -3.99
C VAL A 249 -6.18 7.61 -4.28
N ILE A 250 -5.94 7.04 -5.45
CA ILE A 250 -4.58 6.65 -5.91
C ILE A 250 -3.65 7.85 -5.82
N GLU A 251 -4.03 8.94 -6.48
CA GLU A 251 -3.21 10.15 -6.51
C GLU A 251 -3.23 10.92 -5.19
N GLY A 252 -4.36 10.96 -4.53
CA GLY A 252 -4.50 11.63 -3.24
C GLY A 252 -3.66 10.99 -2.13
N THR A 253 -3.53 9.66 -2.11
CA THR A 253 -2.66 8.95 -1.16
C THR A 253 -1.19 9.16 -1.48
N ALA A 254 -0.82 9.16 -2.76
CA ALA A 254 0.54 9.45 -3.21
C ALA A 254 0.95 10.90 -2.90
N GLU A 255 0.09 11.88 -3.14
CA GLU A 255 0.32 13.27 -2.76
C GLU A 255 0.36 13.45 -1.22
N TYR A 256 -0.48 12.74 -0.49
CA TYR A 256 -0.46 12.80 0.97
C TYR A 256 0.88 12.30 1.54
N THR A 257 1.39 11.17 1.09
CA THR A 257 2.69 10.62 1.55
C THR A 257 3.86 11.51 1.13
N ASN A 258 3.82 12.04 -0.09
CA ASN A 258 4.77 12.97 -0.65
C ASN A 258 4.96 14.24 0.21
N ILE A 259 3.89 14.75 0.81
CA ILE A 259 3.91 16.01 1.59
C ILE A 259 4.35 15.78 3.04
N ILE A 260 4.34 14.56 3.55
CA ILE A 260 4.88 14.26 4.88
C ILE A 260 6.38 14.57 4.92
N PRO A 261 6.86 15.44 5.85
CA PRO A 261 8.27 15.82 5.88
C PRO A 261 9.20 14.62 6.07
N LEU A 262 10.05 14.36 5.10
CA LEU A 262 11.09 13.32 5.12
C LEU A 262 12.47 13.96 5.32
N ARG A 263 13.18 13.54 6.38
CA ARG A 263 14.57 13.95 6.64
C ARG A 263 15.39 12.75 7.11
N PHE A 264 16.53 12.54 6.46
CA PHE A 264 17.49 11.47 6.81
C PHE A 264 16.85 10.06 6.92
N GLY A 265 15.86 9.77 6.08
CA GLY A 265 15.13 8.49 6.08
C GLY A 265 14.08 8.37 7.18
N VAL A 266 13.65 9.47 7.79
CA VAL A 266 12.57 9.49 8.79
C VAL A 266 11.47 10.45 8.37
N PHE A 267 10.27 9.93 8.19
CA PHE A 267 9.04 10.69 8.02
C PHE A 267 8.53 11.19 9.37
N ARG A 268 8.18 12.46 9.45
CA ARG A 268 7.53 13.06 10.62
C ARG A 268 6.03 13.16 10.40
N VAL A 269 5.31 12.08 10.65
CA VAL A 269 3.87 11.99 10.36
C VAL A 269 3.05 12.96 11.21
N SER A 270 3.40 13.15 12.48
CA SER A 270 2.79 14.17 13.35
C SER A 270 2.95 15.60 12.81
N SER A 271 3.88 15.82 11.88
CA SER A 271 4.12 17.11 11.22
C SER A 271 3.40 17.27 9.87
N ALA A 272 2.46 16.39 9.50
CA ALA A 272 1.71 16.49 8.24
C ALA A 272 1.02 17.85 8.05
N LYS A 273 0.56 18.47 9.15
CA LYS A 273 0.02 19.85 9.12
C LYS A 273 1.05 20.91 8.72
N SER A 274 2.33 20.73 9.05
CA SER A 274 3.39 21.65 8.59
C SER A 274 3.69 21.41 7.11
N GLY A 275 3.71 20.14 6.66
CA GLY A 275 3.84 19.78 5.25
C GLY A 275 2.76 20.42 4.38
N LEU A 276 1.50 20.43 4.85
CA LEU A 276 0.42 21.15 4.17
C LEU A 276 0.71 22.66 4.05
N ARG A 277 1.20 23.31 5.10
CA ARG A 277 1.54 24.75 5.03
C ARG A 277 2.68 25.03 4.05
N ASP A 278 3.71 24.21 4.06
CA ASP A 278 4.83 24.31 3.14
C ASP A 278 4.37 24.09 1.69
N TYR A 279 3.47 23.14 1.45
CA TYR A 279 2.87 22.88 0.15
C TYR A 279 2.03 24.07 -0.34
N ILE A 280 1.17 24.62 0.51
CA ILE A 280 0.38 25.85 0.18
C ILE A 280 1.30 27.06 -0.08
N ALA A 281 2.38 27.20 0.68
CA ALA A 281 3.36 28.27 0.43
C ALA A 281 4.07 28.08 -0.92
N PHE A 282 4.43 26.85 -1.27
CA PHE A 282 4.98 26.49 -2.57
C PHE A 282 4.04 26.84 -3.73
N LEU A 283 2.76 26.49 -3.62
CA LEU A 283 1.74 26.80 -4.64
C LEU A 283 1.57 28.32 -4.80
N LYS A 284 1.51 29.06 -3.70
CA LYS A 284 1.41 30.52 -3.73
C LYS A 284 2.60 31.18 -4.45
N ALA A 285 3.80 30.65 -4.26
CA ALA A 285 5.01 31.14 -4.92
C ALA A 285 5.02 30.87 -6.44
N ARG A 286 4.17 29.94 -6.93
CA ARG A 286 4.08 29.51 -8.33
C ARG A 286 2.82 29.99 -9.07
N GLY A 287 2.10 30.94 -8.55
CA GLY A 287 0.94 31.52 -9.24
C GLY A 287 -0.37 31.48 -8.44
N GLY A 288 -0.37 30.84 -7.29
CA GLY A 288 -1.54 30.80 -6.38
C GLY A 288 -1.95 29.38 -6.01
N VAL A 289 -2.88 29.29 -5.07
CA VAL A 289 -3.51 28.03 -4.71
C VAL A 289 -4.58 27.72 -5.75
N PRO A 290 -4.55 26.56 -6.42
CA PRO A 290 -5.58 26.22 -7.39
C PRO A 290 -6.97 26.18 -6.76
N GLU A 291 -7.99 26.56 -7.51
CA GLU A 291 -9.37 26.28 -7.10
C GLU A 291 -9.60 24.76 -7.13
N PRO A 292 -10.21 24.19 -6.07
CA PRO A 292 -10.52 22.77 -6.08
C PRO A 292 -11.36 22.36 -7.27
N PHE A 293 -11.05 21.20 -7.84
CA PHE A 293 -11.88 20.56 -8.86
C PHE A 293 -13.22 20.11 -8.25
N PRO A 294 -14.35 20.16 -8.97
CA PRO A 294 -15.64 19.71 -8.44
C PRO A 294 -15.59 18.26 -7.97
N ILE A 295 -15.85 18.00 -6.69
CA ILE A 295 -15.67 16.66 -6.11
C ILE A 295 -16.67 15.64 -6.63
N GLU A 296 -17.87 16.06 -7.05
CA GLU A 296 -18.85 15.17 -7.68
C GLU A 296 -18.32 14.62 -9.00
N GLU A 297 -17.74 15.48 -9.82
CA GLU A 297 -17.11 15.07 -11.08
C GLU A 297 -15.87 14.21 -10.80
N LEU A 298 -15.05 14.60 -9.81
CA LEU A 298 -13.84 13.87 -9.43
C LEU A 298 -14.13 12.42 -8.98
N PHE A 299 -15.21 12.21 -8.24
CA PHE A 299 -15.61 10.88 -7.80
C PHE A 299 -16.10 9.97 -8.94
N GLY A 300 -16.61 10.57 -10.01
CA GLY A 300 -17.10 9.86 -11.20
C GLY A 300 -16.10 9.75 -12.35
N ILE A 301 -14.89 10.33 -12.21
CA ILE A 301 -13.90 10.36 -13.29
C ILE A 301 -13.35 8.96 -13.56
N SER A 302 -13.39 8.52 -14.82
CA SER A 302 -12.79 7.26 -15.26
C SER A 302 -11.29 7.43 -15.51
N ASP A 303 -10.53 6.31 -15.51
CA ASP A 303 -9.09 6.28 -15.81
C ASP A 303 -8.79 6.92 -17.18
N LYS A 304 -9.67 6.72 -18.16
CA LYS A 304 -9.54 7.33 -19.47
C LYS A 304 -9.66 8.85 -19.41
N GLN A 305 -10.68 9.38 -18.74
CA GLN A 305 -10.89 10.83 -18.58
C GLN A 305 -9.74 11.46 -17.79
N TRP A 306 -9.25 10.77 -16.74
CA TRP A 306 -8.07 11.20 -15.99
C TRP A 306 -6.84 11.33 -16.90
N SER A 307 -6.55 10.29 -17.69
CA SER A 307 -5.43 10.27 -18.62
C SER A 307 -5.54 11.35 -19.72
N GLU A 308 -6.75 11.58 -20.24
CA GLU A 308 -7.03 12.64 -21.20
C GLU A 308 -6.79 14.04 -20.61
N ALA A 309 -7.23 14.29 -19.38
CA ALA A 309 -6.97 15.54 -18.67
C ALA A 309 -5.46 15.77 -18.47
N LEU A 310 -4.72 14.75 -18.06
CA LEU A 310 -3.26 14.82 -17.93
C LEU A 310 -2.56 15.18 -19.23
N ALA A 311 -3.02 14.64 -20.37
CA ALA A 311 -2.39 14.86 -21.66
C ALA A 311 -2.73 16.21 -22.30
N GLN A 312 -3.95 16.74 -22.05
CA GLN A 312 -4.51 17.85 -22.80
C GLN A 312 -4.71 19.13 -21.98
N ASN A 313 -4.86 19.04 -20.67
CA ASN A 313 -5.17 20.17 -19.81
C ASN A 313 -4.35 20.17 -18.50
N PRO A 314 -3.12 20.68 -18.52
CA PRO A 314 -2.24 20.73 -17.35
C PRO A 314 -2.82 21.49 -16.14
N GLU A 315 -3.65 22.52 -16.38
CA GLU A 315 -4.29 23.29 -15.32
C GLU A 315 -5.36 22.45 -14.61
N GLU A 316 -6.21 21.79 -15.37
CA GLU A 316 -7.27 20.91 -14.86
C GLU A 316 -6.67 19.72 -14.12
N SER A 317 -5.67 19.07 -14.70
CA SER A 317 -4.97 17.97 -14.03
C SER A 317 -4.34 18.43 -12.71
N GLY A 318 -3.73 19.61 -12.67
CA GLY A 318 -3.19 20.19 -11.44
C GLY A 318 -4.27 20.42 -10.36
N ARG A 319 -5.47 20.83 -10.76
CA ARG A 319 -6.63 20.96 -9.86
C ARG A 319 -7.11 19.61 -9.36
N MET A 320 -7.12 18.57 -10.21
CA MET A 320 -7.50 17.21 -9.84
C MET A 320 -6.54 16.64 -8.80
N TYR A 321 -5.23 16.71 -9.01
CA TYR A 321 -4.21 16.29 -8.03
C TYR A 321 -4.33 17.04 -6.71
N PHE A 322 -4.45 18.36 -6.78
CA PHE A 322 -4.62 19.19 -5.60
C PHE A 322 -5.86 18.80 -4.79
N THR A 323 -7.00 18.59 -5.47
CA THR A 323 -8.25 18.22 -4.80
C THR A 323 -8.18 16.81 -4.21
N SER A 324 -7.56 15.86 -4.91
CA SER A 324 -7.31 14.51 -4.41
C SER A 324 -6.50 14.53 -3.11
N TYR A 325 -5.42 15.33 -3.07
CA TYR A 325 -4.66 15.57 -1.85
C TYR A 325 -5.52 16.18 -0.74
N LEU A 326 -6.28 17.24 -1.05
CA LEU A 326 -7.15 17.90 -0.06
C LEU A 326 -8.15 16.93 0.56
N LEU A 327 -8.75 16.06 -0.23
CA LEU A 327 -9.69 15.03 0.24
C LEU A 327 -9.03 14.06 1.21
N VAL A 328 -7.90 13.46 0.82
CA VAL A 328 -7.20 12.51 1.70
C VAL A 328 -6.74 13.21 2.99
N ASN A 329 -6.15 14.41 2.88
CA ASN A 329 -5.73 15.18 4.05
C ASN A 329 -6.91 15.54 4.96
N TYR A 330 -8.04 15.96 4.38
CA TYR A 330 -9.26 16.25 5.13
C TYR A 330 -9.76 15.03 5.89
N PHE A 331 -9.91 13.91 5.21
CA PHE A 331 -10.40 12.68 5.83
C PHE A 331 -9.45 12.16 6.91
N MET A 332 -8.14 12.34 6.75
CA MET A 332 -7.15 11.90 7.73
C MET A 332 -7.04 12.82 8.95
N HIS A 333 -7.30 14.14 8.82
CA HIS A 333 -6.94 15.07 9.87
C HIS A 333 -8.03 16.05 10.30
N MET A 334 -9.15 16.15 9.59
CA MET A 334 -10.14 17.21 9.81
C MET A 334 -11.58 16.70 9.87
N ASP A 335 -11.86 15.52 9.30
CA ASP A 335 -13.20 14.96 9.26
C ASP A 335 -13.58 14.34 10.60
N GLY A 336 -14.80 14.59 11.07
CA GLY A 336 -15.30 14.09 12.34
C GLY A 336 -14.44 14.52 13.51
N LYS A 337 -13.77 13.57 14.17
CA LYS A 337 -12.82 13.83 15.27
C LYS A 337 -11.43 14.24 14.81
N GLY A 338 -11.17 14.18 13.50
CA GLY A 338 -9.83 14.42 12.93
C GLY A 338 -8.82 13.31 13.23
N ASP A 339 -9.31 12.11 13.47
CA ASP A 339 -8.53 10.91 13.82
C ASP A 339 -8.29 9.95 12.62
N GLY A 340 -8.79 10.30 11.42
CA GLY A 340 -8.66 9.48 10.21
C GLY A 340 -9.58 8.26 10.16
N ALA A 341 -10.38 8.01 11.18
CA ALA A 341 -11.14 6.77 11.34
C ALA A 341 -12.03 6.43 10.13
N ARG A 342 -12.64 7.45 9.49
CA ARG A 342 -13.51 7.24 8.33
C ARG A 342 -12.71 6.81 7.08
N PHE A 343 -11.57 7.45 6.81
CA PHE A 343 -10.71 7.05 5.71
C PHE A 343 -10.11 5.65 5.91
N VAL A 344 -9.69 5.35 7.14
CA VAL A 344 -9.22 4.01 7.51
C VAL A 344 -10.32 2.97 7.30
N LYS A 345 -11.57 3.27 7.72
CA LYS A 345 -12.72 2.37 7.47
C LYS A 345 -12.96 2.15 5.97
N TYR A 346 -12.83 3.19 5.16
CA TYR A 346 -12.89 3.10 3.70
C TYR A 346 -11.78 2.17 3.16
N MET A 347 -10.53 2.42 3.54
CA MET A 347 -9.40 1.57 3.12
C MET A 347 -9.57 0.12 3.57
N CYS A 348 -10.08 -0.11 4.77
CA CYS A 348 -10.37 -1.45 5.27
C CYS A 348 -11.46 -2.18 4.45
N ALA A 349 -12.46 -1.46 3.95
CA ALA A 349 -13.49 -2.05 3.08
C ALA A 349 -12.90 -2.48 1.73
N ILE A 350 -11.99 -1.68 1.16
CA ILE A 350 -11.24 -2.03 -0.06
C ILE A 350 -10.34 -3.24 0.20
N ASP A 351 -9.59 -3.24 1.32
CA ASP A 351 -8.65 -4.33 1.66
C ASP A 351 -9.35 -5.69 1.76
N ARG A 352 -10.55 -5.75 2.33
CA ARG A 352 -11.33 -6.99 2.39
C ARG A 352 -11.59 -7.59 1.00
N VAL A 353 -11.96 -6.75 0.04
CA VAL A 353 -12.19 -7.21 -1.34
C VAL A 353 -10.88 -7.58 -2.02
N ARG A 354 -9.82 -6.79 -1.81
CA ARG A 354 -8.49 -7.09 -2.31
C ARG A 354 -8.00 -8.47 -1.84
N GLN A 355 -8.15 -8.77 -0.56
CA GLN A 355 -7.80 -10.09 -0.01
C GLN A 355 -8.64 -11.22 -0.62
N GLN A 356 -9.93 -11.00 -0.86
CA GLN A 356 -10.78 -12.00 -1.53
C GLN A 356 -10.29 -12.28 -2.96
N ILE A 357 -9.90 -11.23 -3.70
CA ILE A 357 -9.33 -11.36 -5.04
C ILE A 357 -8.01 -12.12 -5.00
N GLU A 358 -7.10 -11.76 -4.09
CA GLU A 358 -5.81 -12.43 -3.92
C GLU A 358 -5.97 -13.92 -3.62
N VAL A 359 -6.90 -14.29 -2.73
CA VAL A 359 -7.21 -15.69 -2.41
C VAL A 359 -7.78 -16.41 -3.64
N TYR A 360 -8.67 -15.76 -4.39
CA TYR A 360 -9.25 -16.30 -5.61
C TYR A 360 -8.17 -16.56 -6.67
N GLU A 361 -7.35 -15.56 -6.98
CA GLU A 361 -6.29 -15.66 -7.99
C GLU A 361 -5.24 -16.71 -7.62
N THR A 362 -4.78 -16.70 -6.37
CA THR A 362 -3.84 -17.70 -5.86
C THR A 362 -4.42 -19.11 -5.95
N GLY A 363 -5.71 -19.27 -5.60
CA GLY A 363 -6.41 -20.53 -5.71
C GLY A 363 -6.54 -21.00 -7.16
N VAL A 364 -6.87 -20.11 -8.08
CA VAL A 364 -6.93 -20.40 -9.52
C VAL A 364 -5.55 -20.80 -10.05
N GLU A 365 -4.50 -20.05 -9.72
CA GLU A 365 -3.13 -20.38 -10.14
C GLU A 365 -2.64 -21.74 -9.61
N ALA A 366 -3.00 -22.08 -8.39
CA ALA A 366 -2.70 -23.40 -7.83
C ALA A 366 -3.43 -24.51 -8.59
N LEU A 367 -4.70 -24.30 -8.92
CA LEU A 367 -5.50 -25.28 -9.67
C LEU A 367 -5.01 -25.47 -11.10
N LYS A 368 -4.53 -24.41 -11.78
CA LYS A 368 -3.98 -24.49 -13.15
C LYS A 368 -2.83 -25.49 -13.26
N LYS A 369 -2.08 -25.70 -12.19
CA LYS A 369 -0.93 -26.62 -12.13
C LYS A 369 -1.33 -28.08 -11.91
N LEU A 370 -2.60 -28.37 -11.63
CA LEU A 370 -3.07 -29.72 -11.34
C LEU A 370 -3.29 -30.56 -12.61
N PRO A 371 -3.06 -31.89 -12.53
CA PRO A 371 -3.33 -32.77 -13.65
C PRO A 371 -4.80 -32.73 -14.09
N GLY A 372 -5.04 -32.74 -15.40
CA GLY A 372 -6.36 -32.77 -16.00
C GLY A 372 -7.01 -31.40 -16.24
N VAL A 373 -6.41 -30.31 -15.79
CA VAL A 373 -6.81 -28.95 -16.16
C VAL A 373 -6.37 -28.67 -17.60
N LYS A 374 -7.28 -28.13 -18.42
CA LYS A 374 -7.01 -27.81 -19.83
C LYS A 374 -7.25 -26.32 -20.06
N VAL A 375 -6.29 -25.67 -20.70
CA VAL A 375 -6.45 -24.31 -21.23
C VAL A 375 -7.23 -24.40 -22.54
N LEU A 376 -8.29 -23.64 -22.68
CA LEU A 376 -9.09 -23.54 -23.89
C LEU A 376 -8.51 -22.46 -24.84
N PRO A 377 -8.87 -22.48 -26.15
CA PRO A 377 -8.35 -21.52 -27.13
C PRO A 377 -8.64 -20.04 -26.81
N ASP A 378 -9.72 -19.79 -26.04
CA ASP A 378 -10.14 -18.46 -25.57
C ASP A 378 -9.40 -18.02 -24.28
N GLY A 379 -8.43 -18.83 -23.81
CA GLY A 379 -7.70 -18.57 -22.57
C GLY A 379 -8.44 -19.01 -21.30
N SER A 380 -9.68 -19.46 -21.39
CA SER A 380 -10.42 -20.00 -20.24
C SER A 380 -9.92 -21.40 -19.84
N TYR A 381 -10.35 -21.87 -18.66
CA TYR A 381 -9.90 -23.15 -18.12
C TYR A 381 -11.06 -24.12 -18.02
N ARG A 382 -10.84 -25.36 -18.48
CA ARG A 382 -11.74 -26.49 -18.21
C ARG A 382 -11.19 -27.31 -17.05
N TRP A 383 -11.95 -27.35 -15.97
CA TRP A 383 -11.64 -28.09 -14.75
C TRP A 383 -12.20 -29.51 -14.81
N PRO A 384 -11.47 -30.53 -14.28
CA PRO A 384 -12.07 -31.82 -13.97
C PRO A 384 -13.25 -31.68 -13.02
N ALA A 385 -14.30 -32.48 -13.18
CA ALA A 385 -15.49 -32.42 -12.30
C ALA A 385 -15.20 -32.68 -10.81
N THR A 386 -14.04 -33.25 -10.50
CA THR A 386 -13.56 -33.51 -9.15
C THR A 386 -12.91 -32.27 -8.47
N LEU A 387 -12.55 -31.26 -9.26
CA LEU A 387 -11.98 -30.00 -8.75
C LEU A 387 -13.06 -28.95 -8.60
N ARG A 388 -13.04 -28.26 -7.47
CA ARG A 388 -13.90 -27.09 -7.24
C ARG A 388 -13.04 -25.83 -7.29
N PRO A 389 -13.21 -24.98 -8.29
CA PRO A 389 -12.54 -23.68 -8.32
C PRO A 389 -13.01 -22.83 -7.13
N PRO A 390 -12.16 -21.91 -6.64
CA PRO A 390 -12.57 -20.95 -5.61
C PRO A 390 -13.74 -20.09 -6.11
N SER A 391 -14.54 -19.60 -5.18
CA SER A 391 -15.67 -18.72 -5.53
C SER A 391 -15.14 -17.39 -6.07
N ILE A 392 -15.71 -16.95 -7.19
CA ILE A 392 -15.34 -15.66 -7.80
C ILE A 392 -15.83 -14.55 -6.85
N PRO A 393 -14.98 -13.60 -6.45
CA PRO A 393 -15.42 -12.43 -5.70
C PRO A 393 -16.50 -11.64 -6.42
N GLU A 394 -17.53 -11.19 -5.70
CA GLU A 394 -18.70 -10.52 -6.33
C GLU A 394 -18.30 -9.35 -7.22
N VAL A 395 -17.33 -8.56 -6.82
CA VAL A 395 -16.83 -7.40 -7.55
C VAL A 395 -16.27 -7.72 -8.93
N LEU A 396 -15.87 -8.98 -9.17
CA LEU A 396 -15.36 -9.46 -10.45
C LEU A 396 -16.45 -10.14 -11.30
N THR A 397 -17.66 -10.27 -10.80
CA THR A 397 -18.72 -11.01 -11.51
C THR A 397 -19.40 -10.18 -12.60
N SER A 398 -19.54 -8.87 -12.42
CA SER A 398 -20.09 -7.97 -13.43
C SER A 398 -19.72 -6.49 -13.15
N PRO A 399 -19.82 -5.62 -14.19
CA PRO A 399 -19.64 -4.17 -14.02
C PRO A 399 -20.62 -3.56 -13.01
N GLU A 400 -21.85 -4.06 -12.90
CA GLU A 400 -22.86 -3.58 -11.96
C GLU A 400 -22.44 -3.87 -10.52
N LYS A 401 -21.88 -5.06 -10.25
CA LYS A 401 -21.34 -5.42 -8.93
C LYS A 401 -20.13 -4.58 -8.57
N ARG A 402 -19.31 -4.25 -9.54
CA ARG A 402 -18.20 -3.32 -9.36
C ARG A 402 -18.70 -1.93 -8.99
N ALA A 403 -19.67 -1.38 -9.72
CA ALA A 403 -20.24 -0.06 -9.44
C ALA A 403 -20.98 -0.04 -8.08
N GLU A 404 -21.66 -1.11 -7.69
CA GLU A 404 -22.29 -1.26 -6.37
C GLU A 404 -21.24 -1.21 -5.25
N PHE A 405 -20.11 -1.89 -5.41
CA PHE A 405 -18.99 -1.84 -4.48
C PHE A 405 -18.38 -0.43 -4.38
N GLU A 406 -18.09 0.22 -5.49
CA GLU A 406 -17.53 1.57 -5.53
C GLU A 406 -18.46 2.57 -4.84
N LYS A 407 -19.77 2.50 -5.11
CA LYS A 407 -20.76 3.32 -4.43
C LYS A 407 -20.80 3.05 -2.92
N SER A 408 -20.84 1.79 -2.51
CA SER A 408 -20.91 1.42 -1.08
C SER A 408 -19.70 1.87 -0.30
N THR A 409 -18.52 1.85 -0.91
CA THR A 409 -17.29 2.34 -0.29
C THR A 409 -17.25 3.87 -0.25
N LEU A 410 -17.69 4.56 -1.28
CA LEU A 410 -17.83 6.02 -1.28
C LEU A 410 -18.82 6.49 -0.20
N ASP A 411 -19.92 5.78 0.02
CA ASP A 411 -20.90 6.07 1.05
C ASP A 411 -20.29 6.07 2.47
N ILE A 412 -19.23 5.30 2.70
CA ILE A 412 -18.46 5.36 3.96
C ILE A 412 -17.85 6.75 4.16
N LEU A 413 -17.25 7.32 3.11
CA LEU A 413 -16.64 8.64 3.15
C LEU A 413 -17.68 9.75 3.21
N LEU A 414 -18.74 9.64 2.45
CA LEU A 414 -19.83 10.60 2.46
C LEU A 414 -20.57 10.60 3.81
N ASN A 415 -20.79 9.44 4.39
CA ASN A 415 -21.48 9.30 5.69
C ASN A 415 -22.80 10.07 5.74
N GLY A 416 -23.65 9.87 4.71
CA GLY A 416 -24.94 10.53 4.57
C GLY A 416 -24.92 11.99 4.10
N ARG A 417 -23.74 12.55 3.79
CA ARG A 417 -23.59 13.90 3.21
C ARG A 417 -23.73 13.86 1.70
N THR A 418 -24.23 14.92 1.12
CA THR A 418 -24.07 15.20 -0.31
C THR A 418 -22.64 15.66 -0.61
N THR A 419 -22.25 15.66 -1.88
CA THR A 419 -20.95 16.19 -2.34
C THR A 419 -20.80 17.67 -2.01
N ASP A 420 -21.87 18.46 -2.14
CA ASP A 420 -21.89 19.90 -1.79
C ASP A 420 -21.70 20.13 -0.29
N GLU A 421 -22.39 19.37 0.55
CA GLU A 421 -22.22 19.42 2.01
C GLU A 421 -20.80 19.06 2.42
N LEU A 422 -20.23 18.01 1.81
CA LEU A 422 -18.84 17.61 2.04
C LEU A 422 -17.87 18.73 1.64
N MET A 423 -18.04 19.32 0.45
CA MET A 423 -17.17 20.40 -0.02
C MET A 423 -17.26 21.66 0.85
N ASN A 424 -18.46 22.00 1.34
CA ASN A 424 -18.66 23.10 2.27
C ASN A 424 -17.96 22.85 3.62
N GLN A 425 -17.99 21.60 4.11
CA GLN A 425 -17.27 21.20 5.32
C GLN A 425 -15.75 21.27 5.10
N ILE A 426 -15.25 20.81 3.96
CA ILE A 426 -13.85 20.90 3.57
C ILE A 426 -13.39 22.37 3.56
N ARG A 427 -14.07 23.24 2.82
CA ARG A 427 -13.75 24.68 2.77
C ARG A 427 -13.73 25.31 4.16
N SER A 428 -14.72 24.97 5.00
CA SER A 428 -14.77 25.44 6.39
C SER A 428 -13.60 24.95 7.23
N ALA A 429 -13.23 23.67 7.10
CA ALA A 429 -12.12 23.07 7.84
C ALA A 429 -10.77 23.70 7.45
N TYR A 430 -10.49 23.87 6.16
CA TYR A 430 -9.27 24.51 5.68
C TYR A 430 -9.19 25.99 6.06
N ARG A 431 -10.32 26.71 6.03
CA ARG A 431 -10.37 28.10 6.50
C ARG A 431 -9.98 28.24 7.97
N ARG A 432 -10.39 27.30 8.84
CA ARG A 432 -10.00 27.30 10.26
C ARG A 432 -8.48 27.16 10.48
N VAL A 433 -7.76 26.59 9.54
CA VAL A 433 -6.30 26.46 9.58
C VAL A 433 -5.59 27.52 8.72
N GLY A 434 -6.33 28.55 8.26
CA GLY A 434 -5.78 29.71 7.55
C GLY A 434 -5.58 29.50 6.03
N ILE A 435 -6.23 28.49 5.45
CA ILE A 435 -6.17 28.20 4.02
C ILE A 435 -7.51 28.54 3.40
N LYS A 436 -7.49 29.40 2.39
CA LYS A 436 -8.66 29.76 1.59
C LYS A 436 -8.62 28.92 0.31
N LEU A 437 -9.64 28.07 0.14
CA LEU A 437 -9.92 27.29 -1.05
C LEU A 437 -10.96 27.97 -1.90
#